data_4bc55179cf7b1e14295f62d07f60643e
#
_entry.id   4bc55179cf7b1e14295f62d07f60643e
#
_cell.length_a   1.000
_cell.length_b   1.000
_cell.length_c   1.000
_cell.angle_alpha   90.00
_cell.angle_beta   90.00
_cell.angle_gamma   90.00
#
_symmetry.space_group_name_H-M   'P 1'
#
loop_
_entity.id
_entity.type
_entity.pdbx_description
1 polymer ?
#
loop_
_entity_poly.entity_id
_entity_poly.type
_entity_poly.pdbx_seq_one_letter_code
_entity_poly.pdbx_strand_id
1 'polypeptide(L)'
;MRGGTARNLERRTDGAIVARFAELLGTPLLPWQRLVADVAGEIDPDTGTYFYDTVILSTPRQCGKSTLVDAWDTRNTQWGPNRYVYYLAQTGKDAGDHFKKFLKTLQASPLAPITGRPYMGRGSEAQPFRNGSIIMPKSVTKVSGHGVQGDKVTLDEAFSLSEETGNMILDGFVPTMATRLQATGVQPQLWITSTEGTADSTFFNRKLDECRAGDQSRRTCWFDFGLPPDADPEDLDMIMRYHPAAGLLWQRDQLPDFREQWRNNPSGWARAFGNQRDEGVTDRVIDADLWATTTVPPISPSELGARPVVFGVAVDVDATHTSISAGIVNDDGSVTTQLLKIMDGTGHAPAEIKRLCD
;
A
#
# COMPACT_ATOMS: atom_id res chain seq x y z
N MET A 1 -16.99 -3.34 3.52
CA MET A 1 -16.09 -3.38 2.35
C MET A 1 -16.62 -2.38 1.34
N ARG A 2 -15.78 -1.47 0.85
CA ARG A 2 -16.15 -0.46 -0.18
C ARG A 2 -16.27 -1.08 -1.56
N GLY A 3 -15.35 -1.99 -1.87
CA GLY A 3 -15.31 -2.70 -3.15
C GLY A 3 -14.49 -3.97 -3.04
N GLY A 4 -14.60 -4.83 -4.04
CA GLY A 4 -13.81 -6.04 -4.11
C GLY A 4 -14.38 -7.09 -5.04
N THR A 5 -13.56 -8.08 -5.33
CA THR A 5 -13.91 -9.22 -6.16
C THR A 5 -14.92 -10.11 -5.43
N ALA A 6 -16.04 -10.38 -6.08
CA ALA A 6 -17.04 -11.29 -5.56
C ALA A 6 -16.56 -12.76 -5.64
N ARG A 7 -17.00 -13.59 -4.69
CA ARG A 7 -16.74 -15.02 -4.70
C ARG A 7 -17.45 -15.69 -5.89
N ASN A 8 -16.71 -16.44 -6.71
CA ASN A 8 -17.31 -17.31 -7.72
C ASN A 8 -17.65 -18.67 -7.10
N LEU A 9 -18.95 -18.92 -6.87
CA LEU A 9 -19.43 -20.14 -6.19
C LEU A 9 -19.27 -21.42 -7.03
N GLU A 10 -19.01 -21.30 -8.33
CA GLU A 10 -18.76 -22.47 -9.21
C GLU A 10 -17.33 -22.99 -9.05
N ARG A 11 -16.41 -22.19 -8.52
CA ARG A 11 -15.04 -22.60 -8.25
C ARG A 11 -14.92 -23.15 -6.82
N ARG A 12 -14.18 -24.23 -6.66
CA ARG A 12 -13.71 -24.65 -5.33
C ARG A 12 -12.79 -23.58 -4.75
N THR A 13 -12.54 -23.65 -3.45
CA THR A 13 -11.62 -22.71 -2.80
C THR A 13 -10.73 -23.42 -1.79
N ASP A 14 -9.50 -22.94 -1.65
CA ASP A 14 -8.54 -23.30 -0.62
C ASP A 14 -8.77 -22.55 0.71
N GLY A 15 -9.70 -21.59 0.75
CA GLY A 15 -9.93 -20.70 1.89
C GLY A 15 -10.22 -21.43 3.20
N ALA A 16 -10.92 -22.58 3.15
CA ALA A 16 -11.14 -23.40 4.33
C ALA A 16 -9.84 -24.01 4.89
N ILE A 17 -8.92 -24.38 4.00
CA ILE A 17 -7.61 -24.92 4.40
C ILE A 17 -6.75 -23.80 5.00
N VAL A 18 -6.75 -22.59 4.40
CA VAL A 18 -6.07 -21.41 4.96
C VAL A 18 -6.62 -21.09 6.37
N ALA A 19 -7.94 -21.13 6.54
CA ALA A 19 -8.58 -20.92 7.85
C ALA A 19 -8.11 -21.96 8.87
N ARG A 20 -7.94 -23.24 8.44
CA ARG A 20 -7.41 -24.28 9.32
C ARG A 20 -5.95 -24.03 9.72
N PHE A 21 -5.11 -23.49 8.83
CA PHE A 21 -3.76 -23.08 9.19
C PHE A 21 -3.75 -21.92 10.18
N ALA A 22 -4.66 -20.95 10.03
CA ALA A 22 -4.84 -19.87 11.00
C ALA A 22 -5.23 -20.38 12.39
N GLU A 23 -6.18 -21.33 12.47
CA GLU A 23 -6.54 -21.99 13.72
C GLU A 23 -5.35 -22.71 14.36
N LEU A 24 -4.58 -23.46 13.56
CA LEU A 24 -3.38 -24.15 14.05
C LEU A 24 -2.30 -23.17 14.53
N LEU A 25 -2.19 -21.98 13.93
CA LEU A 25 -1.33 -20.90 14.42
C LEU A 25 -1.88 -20.22 15.69
N GLY A 26 -3.09 -20.55 16.13
CA GLY A 26 -3.74 -19.94 17.29
C GLY A 26 -4.37 -18.57 17.00
N THR A 27 -4.56 -18.25 15.74
CA THR A 27 -5.11 -16.97 15.26
C THR A 27 -6.23 -17.20 14.25
N PRO A 28 -7.41 -17.73 14.67
CA PRO A 28 -8.54 -18.00 13.77
C PRO A 28 -8.89 -16.79 12.92
N LEU A 29 -9.23 -17.01 11.65
CA LEU A 29 -9.57 -15.92 10.72
C LEU A 29 -10.85 -15.20 11.18
N LEU A 30 -10.78 -13.88 11.19
CA LEU A 30 -11.95 -13.01 11.29
C LEU A 30 -12.83 -13.14 10.03
N PRO A 31 -14.13 -12.77 10.09
CA PRO A 31 -15.04 -12.91 8.94
C PRO A 31 -14.53 -12.28 7.65
N TRP A 32 -13.94 -11.09 7.73
CA TRP A 32 -13.36 -10.42 6.57
C TRP A 32 -12.13 -11.15 5.99
N GLN A 33 -11.28 -11.69 6.87
CA GLN A 33 -10.11 -12.48 6.46
C GLN A 33 -10.55 -13.79 5.78
N ARG A 34 -11.62 -14.40 6.29
CA ARG A 34 -12.20 -15.58 5.70
C ARG A 34 -12.75 -15.29 4.31
N LEU A 35 -13.45 -14.17 4.11
CA LEU A 35 -13.90 -13.72 2.79
C LEU A 35 -12.74 -13.58 1.82
N VAL A 36 -11.67 -12.90 2.22
CA VAL A 36 -10.46 -12.74 1.40
C VAL A 36 -9.85 -14.10 1.06
N ALA A 37 -9.73 -14.98 2.06
CA ALA A 37 -9.17 -16.33 1.85
C ALA A 37 -10.03 -17.17 0.89
N ASP A 38 -11.36 -17.10 0.99
CA ASP A 38 -12.27 -17.85 0.13
C ASP A 38 -12.22 -17.38 -1.34
N VAL A 39 -12.05 -16.07 -1.58
CA VAL A 39 -11.94 -15.55 -2.96
C VAL A 39 -10.53 -15.73 -3.51
N ALA A 40 -9.50 -15.26 -2.81
CA ALA A 40 -8.11 -15.39 -3.26
C ALA A 40 -7.67 -16.84 -3.45
N GLY A 41 -8.32 -17.76 -2.71
CA GLY A 41 -8.11 -19.21 -2.77
C GLY A 41 -8.96 -19.94 -3.82
N GLU A 42 -9.66 -19.25 -4.71
CA GLU A 42 -10.41 -19.89 -5.79
C GLU A 42 -9.49 -20.73 -6.68
N ILE A 43 -9.95 -21.92 -6.98
CA ILE A 43 -9.22 -22.91 -7.78
C ILE A 43 -9.76 -22.87 -9.21
N ASP A 44 -8.86 -22.68 -10.14
CA ASP A 44 -9.14 -22.79 -11.56
C ASP A 44 -9.50 -24.25 -11.90
N PRO A 45 -10.69 -24.54 -12.42
CA PRO A 45 -11.10 -25.91 -12.71
C PRO A 45 -10.26 -26.58 -13.79
N ASP A 46 -9.64 -25.83 -14.68
CA ASP A 46 -8.84 -26.36 -15.79
C ASP A 46 -7.44 -26.76 -15.34
N THR A 47 -6.85 -26.02 -14.39
CA THR A 47 -5.47 -26.26 -13.94
C THR A 47 -5.37 -26.91 -12.55
N GLY A 48 -6.45 -26.89 -11.77
CA GLY A 48 -6.46 -27.43 -10.40
C GLY A 48 -5.66 -26.63 -9.38
N THR A 49 -5.20 -25.42 -9.72
CA THR A 49 -4.44 -24.51 -8.85
C THR A 49 -5.10 -23.14 -8.75
N TYR A 50 -4.48 -22.15 -8.08
CA TYR A 50 -5.10 -20.85 -7.88
C TYR A 50 -5.53 -20.18 -9.19
N PHE A 51 -6.77 -19.67 -9.22
CA PHE A 51 -7.25 -18.87 -10.34
C PHE A 51 -6.60 -17.50 -10.35
N TYR A 52 -6.49 -16.84 -9.20
CA TYR A 52 -5.88 -15.51 -9.09
C TYR A 52 -4.37 -15.63 -8.85
N ASP A 53 -3.58 -14.92 -9.65
CA ASP A 53 -2.13 -14.77 -9.50
C ASP A 53 -1.75 -13.51 -8.73
N THR A 54 -2.64 -12.53 -8.67
CA THR A 54 -2.43 -11.25 -7.97
C THR A 54 -3.57 -10.97 -7.01
N VAL A 55 -3.23 -10.58 -5.79
CA VAL A 55 -4.18 -10.20 -4.73
C VAL A 55 -3.83 -8.80 -4.24
N ILE A 56 -4.77 -7.87 -4.35
CA ILE A 56 -4.63 -6.49 -3.85
C ILE A 56 -5.53 -6.32 -2.64
N LEU A 57 -4.96 -5.95 -1.50
CA LEU A 57 -5.69 -5.83 -0.25
C LEU A 57 -5.44 -4.49 0.42
N SER A 58 -6.49 -3.66 0.46
CA SER A 58 -6.53 -2.40 1.20
C SER A 58 -7.37 -2.55 2.47
N THR A 59 -6.78 -2.25 3.62
CA THR A 59 -7.46 -2.37 4.92
C THR A 59 -7.04 -1.25 5.88
N PRO A 60 -7.89 -0.84 6.82
CA PRO A 60 -7.48 0.01 7.93
C PRO A 60 -6.33 -0.62 8.74
N ARG A 61 -5.68 0.17 9.56
CA ARG A 61 -4.65 -0.33 10.47
C ARG A 61 -5.25 -1.21 11.58
N GLN A 62 -4.42 -2.10 12.14
CA GLN A 62 -4.76 -2.94 13.31
C GLN A 62 -6.01 -3.82 13.13
N CYS A 63 -6.31 -4.25 11.90
CA CYS A 63 -7.44 -5.13 11.61
C CYS A 63 -7.06 -6.62 11.49
N GLY A 64 -5.77 -6.97 11.63
CA GLY A 64 -5.30 -8.36 11.57
C GLY A 64 -4.77 -8.78 10.19
N LYS A 65 -4.39 -7.86 9.30
CA LYS A 65 -3.84 -8.15 7.97
C LYS A 65 -2.70 -9.17 8.03
N SER A 66 -1.71 -8.97 8.91
CA SER A 66 -0.56 -9.85 9.06
C SER A 66 -0.94 -11.28 9.46
N THR A 67 -1.98 -11.46 10.27
CA THR A 67 -2.48 -12.79 10.67
C THR A 67 -2.97 -13.60 9.47
N LEU A 68 -3.69 -12.96 8.54
CA LEU A 68 -4.11 -13.60 7.29
C LEU A 68 -2.90 -13.98 6.43
N VAL A 69 -1.93 -13.07 6.31
CA VAL A 69 -0.70 -13.31 5.53
C VAL A 69 0.09 -14.47 6.10
N ASP A 70 0.28 -14.53 7.42
CA ASP A 70 1.00 -15.62 8.09
C ASP A 70 0.35 -16.99 7.84
N ALA A 71 -0.98 -17.06 7.94
CA ALA A 71 -1.72 -18.29 7.65
C ALA A 71 -1.60 -18.70 6.19
N TRP A 72 -1.68 -17.74 5.28
CA TRP A 72 -1.54 -17.96 3.84
C TRP A 72 -0.13 -18.42 3.47
N ASP A 73 0.89 -17.75 3.99
CA ASP A 73 2.30 -18.09 3.75
C ASP A 73 2.62 -19.48 4.27
N THR A 74 2.13 -19.81 5.48
CA THR A 74 2.30 -21.16 6.06
C THR A 74 1.58 -22.21 5.21
N ARG A 75 0.32 -21.97 4.79
CA ARG A 75 -0.41 -22.87 3.89
C ARG A 75 0.34 -23.07 2.56
N ASN A 76 0.90 -22.01 2.00
CA ASN A 76 1.62 -22.07 0.73
C ASN A 76 2.84 -23.00 0.80
N THR A 77 3.55 -23.03 1.93
CA THR A 77 4.68 -23.97 2.13
C THR A 77 4.26 -25.44 2.15
N GLN A 78 2.97 -25.73 2.34
CA GLN A 78 2.43 -27.08 2.42
C GLN A 78 1.62 -27.50 1.17
N TRP A 79 1.55 -26.67 0.13
CA TRP A 79 0.91 -27.03 -1.13
C TRP A 79 1.71 -28.08 -1.93
N GLY A 80 3.00 -28.16 -1.68
CA GLY A 80 3.91 -29.10 -2.32
C GLY A 80 5.32 -28.96 -1.73
N PRO A 81 6.28 -29.74 -2.21
CA PRO A 81 7.67 -29.62 -1.76
C PRO A 81 8.39 -28.42 -2.38
N ASN A 82 9.45 -27.96 -1.72
CA ASN A 82 10.39 -26.96 -2.22
C ASN A 82 9.73 -25.63 -2.63
N ARG A 83 8.77 -25.15 -1.84
CA ARG A 83 8.10 -23.86 -2.07
C ARG A 83 8.92 -22.72 -1.47
N TYR A 84 9.03 -21.62 -2.22
CA TYR A 84 9.71 -20.40 -1.82
C TYR A 84 8.70 -19.30 -1.54
N VAL A 85 8.59 -18.88 -0.29
CA VAL A 85 7.65 -17.84 0.17
C VAL A 85 8.45 -16.63 0.64
N TYR A 86 8.14 -15.46 0.10
CA TYR A 86 8.81 -14.21 0.45
C TYR A 86 7.82 -13.22 1.07
N TYR A 87 8.24 -12.63 2.19
CA TYR A 87 7.55 -11.53 2.83
C TYR A 87 8.44 -10.28 2.76
N LEU A 88 7.97 -9.25 2.06
CA LEU A 88 8.64 -7.96 1.90
C LEU A 88 7.87 -6.90 2.67
N ALA A 89 8.58 -6.09 3.46
CA ALA A 89 8.04 -4.92 4.14
C ALA A 89 8.89 -3.69 3.79
N GLN A 90 8.41 -2.50 4.18
CA GLN A 90 9.03 -1.21 3.90
C GLN A 90 10.55 -1.20 4.19
N THR A 91 10.95 -1.76 5.32
CA THR A 91 12.36 -1.88 5.69
C THR A 91 12.74 -3.31 6.05
N GLY A 92 14.02 -3.65 5.95
CA GLY A 92 14.52 -4.96 6.41
C GLY A 92 14.32 -5.18 7.92
N LYS A 93 14.26 -4.11 8.71
CA LYS A 93 13.92 -4.18 10.14
C LYS A 93 12.48 -4.60 10.33
N ASP A 94 11.54 -3.97 9.61
CA ASP A 94 10.12 -4.28 9.74
C ASP A 94 9.82 -5.71 9.29
N ALA A 95 10.40 -6.15 8.16
CA ALA A 95 10.31 -7.53 7.70
C ALA A 95 10.89 -8.52 8.73
N GLY A 96 12.05 -8.22 9.31
CA GLY A 96 12.68 -9.04 10.34
C GLY A 96 11.91 -9.08 11.65
N ASP A 97 11.31 -7.99 12.08
CA ASP A 97 10.51 -7.94 13.32
C ASP A 97 9.17 -8.66 13.15
N HIS A 98 8.51 -8.55 11.98
CA HIS A 98 7.36 -9.38 11.62
C HIS A 98 7.75 -10.86 11.64
N PHE A 99 8.84 -11.23 10.99
CA PHE A 99 9.31 -12.60 10.91
C PHE A 99 9.60 -13.22 12.29
N LYS A 100 10.22 -12.48 13.23
CA LYS A 100 10.44 -12.94 14.61
C LYS A 100 9.13 -13.23 15.35
N LYS A 101 8.11 -12.38 15.17
CA LYS A 101 6.77 -12.59 15.74
C LYS A 101 6.13 -13.83 15.15
N PHE A 102 6.16 -13.96 13.83
CA PHE A 102 5.69 -15.15 13.12
C PHE A 102 6.36 -16.43 13.61
N LEU A 103 7.70 -16.44 13.72
CA LEU A 103 8.45 -17.60 14.24
C LEU A 103 8.00 -18.00 15.64
N LYS A 104 7.82 -17.03 16.54
CA LYS A 104 7.35 -17.31 17.91
C LYS A 104 5.98 -18.00 17.89
N THR A 105 5.05 -17.51 17.06
CA THR A 105 3.73 -18.09 16.87
C THR A 105 3.82 -19.50 16.28
N LEU A 106 4.59 -19.68 15.21
CA LEU A 106 4.76 -20.96 14.53
C LEU A 106 5.39 -22.02 15.45
N GLN A 107 6.40 -21.66 16.21
CA GLN A 107 7.09 -22.59 17.14
C GLN A 107 6.22 -22.97 18.35
N ALA A 108 5.31 -22.11 18.77
CA ALA A 108 4.34 -22.39 19.84
C ALA A 108 3.11 -23.19 19.33
N SER A 109 2.98 -23.38 18.03
CA SER A 109 1.81 -24.00 17.38
C SER A 109 1.95 -25.50 17.18
N PRO A 110 0.84 -26.23 16.93
CA PRO A 110 0.87 -27.62 16.48
C PRO A 110 1.63 -27.87 15.16
N LEU A 111 2.00 -26.79 14.44
CA LEU A 111 2.79 -26.86 13.20
C LEU A 111 4.30 -26.95 13.45
N ALA A 112 4.79 -26.73 14.68
CA ALA A 112 6.22 -26.81 15.00
C ALA A 112 6.89 -28.10 14.53
N PRO A 113 6.28 -29.30 14.61
CA PRO A 113 6.91 -30.55 14.18
C PRO A 113 7.23 -30.64 12.68
N ILE A 114 6.56 -29.85 11.82
CA ILE A 114 6.83 -29.83 10.37
C ILE A 114 7.91 -28.82 9.97
N THR A 115 8.42 -28.04 10.94
CA THR A 115 9.45 -27.03 10.69
C THR A 115 10.86 -27.58 10.90
N GLY A 116 11.83 -26.95 10.23
CA GLY A 116 13.25 -27.10 10.53
C GLY A 116 13.76 -26.00 11.47
N ARG A 117 15.04 -26.04 11.80
CA ARG A 117 15.67 -24.99 12.61
C ARG A 117 15.72 -23.69 11.81
N PRO A 118 15.21 -22.56 12.35
CA PRO A 118 15.25 -21.27 11.67
C PRO A 118 16.69 -20.75 11.53
N TYR A 119 16.96 -20.05 10.44
CA TYR A 119 18.15 -19.26 10.24
C TYR A 119 17.87 -17.83 10.73
N MET A 120 18.76 -17.30 11.58
CA MET A 120 18.59 -15.97 12.22
C MET A 120 19.74 -15.01 11.89
N GLY A 121 20.59 -15.36 10.92
CA GLY A 121 21.66 -14.47 10.46
C GLY A 121 21.08 -13.25 9.76
N ARG A 122 21.57 -12.05 10.12
CA ARG A 122 21.07 -10.80 9.55
C ARG A 122 21.16 -10.79 8.00
N GLY A 123 20.03 -10.59 7.33
CA GLY A 123 19.90 -10.60 5.88
C GLY A 123 19.79 -12.01 5.26
N SER A 124 19.89 -13.06 6.08
CA SER A 124 19.70 -14.45 5.68
C SER A 124 18.66 -15.18 6.52
N GLU A 125 17.79 -14.41 7.19
CA GLU A 125 16.70 -14.97 8.00
C GLU A 125 15.81 -15.88 7.13
N ALA A 126 15.48 -17.05 7.66
CA ALA A 126 14.62 -17.99 6.96
C ALA A 126 14.04 -19.05 7.90
N GLN A 127 12.81 -19.48 7.61
CA GLN A 127 12.16 -20.61 8.25
C GLN A 127 12.03 -21.75 7.25
N PRO A 128 12.90 -22.78 7.33
CA PRO A 128 12.74 -23.98 6.51
C PRO A 128 11.65 -24.89 7.07
N PHE A 129 11.04 -25.67 6.16
CA PHE A 129 10.09 -26.75 6.46
C PHE A 129 10.66 -28.09 6.04
N ARG A 130 10.19 -29.19 6.65
CA ARG A 130 10.71 -30.53 6.39
C ARG A 130 10.49 -31.03 4.95
N ASN A 131 9.53 -30.46 4.23
CA ASN A 131 9.27 -30.74 2.81
C ASN A 131 10.19 -29.95 1.85
N GLY A 132 11.21 -29.26 2.36
CA GLY A 132 12.11 -28.42 1.58
C GLY A 132 11.60 -27.01 1.30
N SER A 133 10.36 -26.67 1.70
CA SER A 133 9.83 -25.31 1.55
C SER A 133 10.47 -24.36 2.54
N ILE A 134 10.42 -23.06 2.24
CA ILE A 134 11.07 -22.02 3.05
C ILE A 134 10.28 -20.70 3.01
N ILE A 135 10.18 -20.04 4.16
CA ILE A 135 9.69 -18.67 4.28
C ILE A 135 10.88 -17.74 4.58
N MET A 136 10.99 -16.64 3.84
CA MET A 136 12.10 -15.70 3.94
C MET A 136 11.58 -14.24 3.99
N PRO A 137 11.92 -13.47 5.03
CA PRO A 137 11.72 -12.04 5.01
C PRO A 137 12.75 -11.39 4.09
N LYS A 138 12.37 -10.32 3.40
CA LYS A 138 13.25 -9.51 2.57
C LYS A 138 12.93 -8.03 2.75
N SER A 139 13.96 -7.18 2.65
CA SER A 139 13.74 -5.75 2.51
C SER A 139 13.35 -5.41 1.08
N VAL A 140 12.53 -4.38 0.94
CA VAL A 140 12.27 -3.75 -0.36
C VAL A 140 13.54 -3.01 -0.80
N THR A 141 14.13 -3.41 -1.90
CA THR A 141 15.26 -2.73 -2.55
C THR A 141 15.07 -2.76 -4.06
N LYS A 142 15.75 -1.86 -4.77
CA LYS A 142 15.71 -1.79 -6.25
C LYS A 142 16.13 -3.09 -6.95
N VAL A 143 16.80 -4.00 -6.26
CA VAL A 143 17.22 -5.31 -6.79
C VAL A 143 16.46 -6.48 -6.18
N SER A 144 15.41 -6.20 -5.40
CA SER A 144 14.58 -7.25 -4.82
C SER A 144 13.91 -8.07 -5.94
N GLY A 145 13.98 -9.38 -5.83
CA GLY A 145 13.40 -10.30 -6.82
C GLY A 145 14.39 -10.79 -7.88
N HIS A 146 15.47 -10.07 -8.17
CA HIS A 146 16.44 -10.53 -9.15
C HIS A 146 17.19 -11.78 -8.65
N GLY A 147 17.19 -12.84 -9.46
CA GLY A 147 17.90 -14.10 -9.15
C GLY A 147 17.24 -14.98 -8.09
N VAL A 148 16.02 -14.66 -7.63
CA VAL A 148 15.25 -15.47 -6.71
C VAL A 148 13.98 -15.98 -7.36
N GLN A 149 13.52 -17.18 -6.96
CA GLN A 149 12.29 -17.78 -7.45
C GLN A 149 11.23 -17.74 -6.36
N GLY A 150 10.04 -17.19 -6.67
CA GLY A 150 8.94 -17.04 -5.71
C GLY A 150 7.72 -17.87 -6.09
N ASP A 151 7.20 -18.64 -5.15
CA ASP A 151 5.90 -19.30 -5.26
C ASP A 151 4.81 -18.45 -4.63
N LYS A 152 5.18 -17.66 -3.63
CA LYS A 152 4.32 -16.66 -3.02
C LYS A 152 5.18 -15.49 -2.60
N VAL A 153 4.75 -14.29 -2.98
CA VAL A 153 5.41 -13.04 -2.64
C VAL A 153 4.39 -12.10 -2.02
N THR A 154 4.69 -11.58 -0.85
CA THR A 154 3.91 -10.52 -0.21
C THR A 154 4.70 -9.23 -0.22
N LEU A 155 4.11 -8.17 -0.78
CA LEU A 155 4.52 -6.78 -0.58
C LEU A 155 3.59 -6.17 0.47
N ASP A 156 4.06 -6.10 1.70
CA ASP A 156 3.29 -5.48 2.79
C ASP A 156 3.68 -4.02 2.97
N GLU A 157 2.74 -3.23 3.48
CA GLU A 157 2.86 -1.77 3.63
C GLU A 157 3.24 -1.06 2.32
N ALA A 158 2.58 -1.48 1.20
CA ALA A 158 2.86 -1.01 -0.15
C ALA A 158 2.58 0.49 -0.35
N PHE A 159 1.89 1.16 0.60
CA PHE A 159 1.72 2.61 0.61
C PHE A 159 3.05 3.37 0.67
N SER A 160 4.12 2.74 1.15
CA SER A 160 5.45 3.36 1.25
C SER A 160 6.24 3.36 -0.06
N LEU A 161 5.71 2.75 -1.12
CA LEU A 161 6.41 2.57 -2.38
C LEU A 161 6.03 3.64 -3.39
N SER A 162 7.05 4.26 -4.00
CA SER A 162 6.89 5.00 -5.24
C SER A 162 6.55 4.04 -6.38
N GLU A 163 5.96 4.55 -7.45
CA GLU A 163 5.63 3.76 -8.64
C GLU A 163 6.88 3.09 -9.23
N GLU A 164 7.99 3.82 -9.34
CA GLU A 164 9.27 3.29 -9.83
C GLU A 164 9.71 2.07 -9.00
N THR A 165 9.77 2.23 -7.67
CA THR A 165 10.25 1.16 -6.77
C THR A 165 9.32 -0.06 -6.83
N GLY A 166 8.01 0.16 -6.80
CA GLY A 166 7.03 -0.93 -6.89
C GLY A 166 7.15 -1.70 -8.20
N ASN A 167 7.26 -1.00 -9.34
CA ASN A 167 7.42 -1.65 -10.64
C ASN A 167 8.74 -2.43 -10.75
N MET A 168 9.85 -1.90 -10.23
CA MET A 168 11.12 -2.64 -10.21
C MET A 168 11.06 -3.96 -9.42
N ILE A 169 10.31 -3.99 -8.32
CA ILE A 169 10.08 -5.22 -7.55
C ILE A 169 9.25 -6.21 -8.38
N LEU A 170 8.22 -5.73 -9.07
CA LEU A 170 7.41 -6.58 -9.95
C LEU A 170 8.25 -7.16 -11.09
N ASP A 171 9.08 -6.35 -11.72
CA ASP A 171 10.01 -6.76 -12.79
C ASP A 171 10.98 -7.85 -12.32
N GLY A 172 11.37 -7.81 -11.04
CA GLY A 172 12.22 -8.83 -10.46
C GLY A 172 11.48 -10.15 -10.18
N PHE A 173 10.27 -10.11 -9.60
CA PHE A 173 9.57 -11.31 -9.15
C PHE A 173 8.67 -11.95 -10.21
N VAL A 174 7.92 -11.18 -10.99
CA VAL A 174 6.90 -11.73 -11.91
C VAL A 174 7.48 -12.73 -12.92
N PRO A 175 8.64 -12.46 -13.58
CA PRO A 175 9.22 -13.44 -14.48
C PRO A 175 9.64 -14.75 -13.77
N THR A 176 10.12 -14.65 -12.53
CA THR A 176 10.54 -15.83 -11.76
C THR A 176 9.35 -16.67 -11.31
N MET A 177 8.22 -16.03 -11.00
CA MET A 177 6.96 -16.71 -10.68
C MET A 177 6.44 -17.53 -11.88
N ALA A 178 6.52 -16.98 -13.10
CA ALA A 178 6.17 -17.74 -14.31
C ALA A 178 7.02 -19.01 -14.45
N THR A 179 8.33 -18.93 -14.16
CA THR A 179 9.22 -20.10 -14.16
C THR A 179 8.81 -21.12 -13.09
N ARG A 180 8.38 -20.66 -11.91
CA ARG A 180 7.91 -21.55 -10.83
C ARG A 180 6.63 -22.28 -11.19
N LEU A 181 5.70 -21.62 -11.88
CA LEU A 181 4.49 -22.29 -12.39
C LEU A 181 4.85 -23.48 -13.26
N GLN A 182 5.79 -23.30 -14.20
CA GLN A 182 6.28 -24.38 -15.05
C GLN A 182 6.92 -25.53 -14.25
N ALA A 183 7.72 -25.20 -13.22
CA ALA A 183 8.46 -26.19 -12.45
C ALA A 183 7.58 -26.97 -11.45
N THR A 184 6.53 -26.35 -10.91
CA THR A 184 5.74 -26.92 -9.80
C THR A 184 4.31 -27.30 -10.20
N GLY A 185 3.79 -26.77 -11.30
CA GLY A 185 2.39 -26.90 -11.70
C GLY A 185 1.41 -26.16 -10.78
N VAL A 186 1.91 -25.36 -9.83
CA VAL A 186 1.08 -24.59 -8.88
C VAL A 186 1.22 -23.11 -9.18
N GLN A 187 0.10 -22.45 -9.42
CA GLN A 187 0.05 -21.00 -9.70
C GLN A 187 0.66 -20.23 -8.53
N PRO A 188 1.78 -19.52 -8.74
CA PRO A 188 2.30 -18.58 -7.74
C PRO A 188 1.38 -17.40 -7.52
N GLN A 189 1.46 -16.78 -6.33
CA GLN A 189 0.67 -15.62 -6.02
C GLN A 189 1.51 -14.44 -5.53
N LEU A 190 1.23 -13.26 -6.09
CA LEU A 190 1.70 -11.97 -5.62
C LEU A 190 0.59 -11.31 -4.77
N TRP A 191 0.92 -10.95 -3.55
CA TRP A 191 0.03 -10.20 -2.66
C TRP A 191 0.59 -8.80 -2.45
N ILE A 192 -0.20 -7.79 -2.76
CA ILE A 192 0.10 -6.37 -2.51
C ILE A 192 -0.86 -5.90 -1.43
N THR A 193 -0.36 -5.69 -0.23
CA THR A 193 -1.20 -5.40 0.93
C THR A 193 -0.80 -4.08 1.56
N SER A 194 -1.79 -3.27 1.95
CA SER A 194 -1.56 -1.96 2.53
C SER A 194 -2.77 -1.41 3.25
N THR A 195 -2.55 -0.33 4.00
CA THR A 195 -3.54 0.70 4.28
C THR A 195 -3.52 1.69 3.12
N GLU A 196 -4.61 2.45 2.89
CA GLU A 196 -4.59 3.60 1.96
C GLU A 196 -3.41 4.51 2.27
N GLY A 197 -2.86 5.08 1.20
CA GLY A 197 -1.66 5.90 1.30
C GLY A 197 -1.94 7.40 1.40
N THR A 198 -0.87 8.14 1.19
CA THR A 198 -0.87 9.59 0.95
C THR A 198 -0.76 9.85 -0.56
N ALA A 199 -0.67 11.12 -0.96
CA ALA A 199 -0.39 11.48 -2.35
C ALA A 199 0.92 10.85 -2.88
N ASP A 200 1.92 10.65 -2.02
CA ASP A 200 3.21 10.05 -2.38
C ASP A 200 3.17 8.53 -2.57
N SER A 201 2.08 7.88 -2.18
CA SER A 201 1.90 6.42 -2.26
C SER A 201 1.54 5.97 -3.67
N THR A 202 2.27 6.44 -4.67
CA THR A 202 1.88 6.40 -6.08
C THR A 202 1.69 4.97 -6.61
N PHE A 203 2.52 4.02 -6.18
CA PHE A 203 2.39 2.61 -6.60
C PHE A 203 1.08 1.97 -6.14
N PHE A 204 0.82 2.00 -4.82
CA PHE A 204 -0.36 1.34 -4.26
C PHE A 204 -1.66 2.03 -4.66
N ASN A 205 -1.65 3.38 -4.64
CA ASN A 205 -2.80 4.17 -5.07
C ASN A 205 -3.22 3.83 -6.50
N ARG A 206 -2.27 3.79 -7.45
CA ARG A 206 -2.55 3.42 -8.83
C ARG A 206 -3.14 2.00 -8.95
N LYS A 207 -2.55 1.01 -8.27
CA LYS A 207 -3.04 -0.37 -8.29
C LYS A 207 -4.46 -0.50 -7.75
N LEU A 208 -4.78 0.23 -6.70
CA LEU A 208 -6.13 0.22 -6.13
C LEU A 208 -7.13 0.97 -7.01
N ASP A 209 -6.72 2.08 -7.65
CA ASP A 209 -7.56 2.84 -8.58
C ASP A 209 -7.85 2.06 -9.87
N GLU A 210 -6.87 1.33 -10.44
CA GLU A 210 -7.08 0.36 -11.53
C GLU A 210 -8.18 -0.65 -11.15
N CYS A 211 -8.14 -1.19 -9.93
CA CYS A 211 -9.17 -2.12 -9.45
C CYS A 211 -10.54 -1.48 -9.27
N ARG A 212 -10.60 -0.27 -8.74
CA ARG A 212 -11.86 0.48 -8.57
C ARG A 212 -12.51 0.85 -9.91
N ALA A 213 -11.68 1.14 -10.92
CA ALA A 213 -12.13 1.41 -12.29
C ALA A 213 -12.55 0.15 -13.07
N GLY A 214 -12.19 -1.04 -12.59
CA GLY A 214 -12.44 -2.30 -13.30
C GLY A 214 -11.41 -2.64 -14.38
N ASP A 215 -10.26 -1.95 -14.38
CA ASP A 215 -9.20 -2.09 -15.39
C ASP A 215 -8.17 -3.18 -15.04
N GLN A 216 -8.33 -3.85 -13.88
CA GLN A 216 -7.42 -4.90 -13.46
C GLN A 216 -7.52 -6.16 -14.34
N SER A 217 -6.43 -6.95 -14.38
CA SER A 217 -6.44 -8.26 -15.01
C SER A 217 -7.53 -9.17 -14.41
N ARG A 218 -8.14 -10.02 -15.23
CA ARG A 218 -9.07 -11.07 -14.78
C ARG A 218 -8.47 -12.05 -13.76
N ARG A 219 -7.13 -12.12 -13.69
CA ARG A 219 -6.37 -12.96 -12.75
C ARG A 219 -6.03 -12.20 -11.46
N THR A 220 -6.47 -10.97 -11.33
CA THR A 220 -6.33 -10.15 -10.12
C THR A 220 -7.63 -10.15 -9.34
N CYS A 221 -7.58 -10.54 -8.06
CA CYS A 221 -8.65 -10.25 -7.11
C CYS A 221 -8.22 -9.12 -6.17
N TRP A 222 -9.20 -8.34 -5.73
CA TRP A 222 -8.94 -7.19 -4.89
C TRP A 222 -9.99 -7.01 -3.82
N PHE A 223 -9.61 -6.34 -2.74
CA PHE A 223 -10.47 -6.09 -1.58
C PHE A 223 -10.12 -4.72 -1.02
N ASP A 224 -11.14 -3.90 -0.83
CA ASP A 224 -11.02 -2.56 -0.30
C ASP A 224 -11.95 -2.38 0.89
N PHE A 225 -11.38 -2.45 2.09
CA PHE A 225 -12.07 -2.27 3.35
C PHE A 225 -11.82 -0.86 3.89
N GLY A 226 -12.86 -0.13 4.16
CA GLY A 226 -12.76 1.22 4.72
C GLY A 226 -14.08 1.97 4.61
N LEU A 227 -14.10 3.19 5.09
CA LEU A 227 -15.21 4.12 4.96
C LEU A 227 -15.47 4.45 3.48
N PRO A 228 -16.72 4.73 3.10
CA PRO A 228 -16.98 5.38 1.82
C PRO A 228 -16.11 6.64 1.65
N PRO A 229 -15.69 6.99 0.41
CA PRO A 229 -14.81 8.14 0.19
C PRO A 229 -15.35 9.44 0.77
N ASP A 230 -16.66 9.65 0.68
CA ASP A 230 -17.33 10.88 1.13
C ASP A 230 -17.80 10.81 2.59
N ALA A 231 -17.52 9.72 3.31
CA ALA A 231 -17.93 9.58 4.70
C ALA A 231 -17.03 10.39 5.63
N ASP A 232 -17.63 11.02 6.62
CA ASP A 232 -16.92 11.74 7.67
C ASP A 232 -16.16 10.74 8.57
N PRO A 233 -14.82 10.77 8.64
CA PRO A 233 -14.06 9.93 9.53
C PRO A 233 -14.23 10.26 11.02
N GLU A 234 -14.85 11.38 11.35
CA GLU A 234 -15.22 11.76 12.72
C GLU A 234 -16.51 11.08 13.18
N ASP A 235 -17.31 10.53 12.26
CA ASP A 235 -18.47 9.73 12.60
C ASP A 235 -18.05 8.34 13.07
N LEU A 236 -17.99 8.17 14.40
CA LEU A 236 -17.57 6.92 15.04
C LEU A 236 -18.52 5.75 14.76
N ASP A 237 -19.77 5.98 14.43
CA ASP A 237 -20.72 4.93 14.07
C ASP A 237 -20.45 4.44 12.63
N MET A 238 -20.01 5.30 11.75
CA MET A 238 -19.50 4.92 10.44
C MET A 238 -18.21 4.09 10.56
N ILE A 239 -17.29 4.45 11.44
CA ILE A 239 -16.11 3.62 11.74
C ILE A 239 -16.55 2.22 12.21
N MET A 240 -17.48 2.12 13.18
CA MET A 240 -17.99 0.84 13.66
C MET A 240 -18.61 -0.02 12.55
N ARG A 241 -19.28 0.61 11.62
CA ARG A 241 -19.98 -0.07 10.52
C ARG A 241 -19.05 -0.60 9.45
N TYR A 242 -17.98 0.11 9.14
CA TYR A 242 -17.13 -0.18 7.98
C TYR A 242 -15.76 -0.75 8.32
N HIS A 243 -15.26 -0.56 9.53
CA HIS A 243 -13.97 -1.10 9.92
C HIS A 243 -14.06 -2.62 10.17
N PRO A 244 -13.25 -3.43 9.48
CA PRO A 244 -13.44 -4.89 9.48
C PRO A 244 -13.09 -5.59 10.81
N ALA A 245 -12.45 -4.89 11.74
CA ALA A 245 -12.14 -5.40 13.08
C ALA A 245 -13.04 -4.85 14.19
N ALA A 246 -13.95 -3.91 13.84
CA ALA A 246 -14.86 -3.31 14.80
C ALA A 246 -15.80 -4.36 15.44
N GLY A 247 -15.96 -4.30 16.76
CA GLY A 247 -16.74 -5.27 17.53
C GLY A 247 -16.07 -6.65 17.66
N LEU A 248 -14.90 -6.87 17.06
CA LEU A 248 -14.15 -8.12 17.11
C LEU A 248 -12.84 -7.99 17.87
N LEU A 249 -11.98 -7.04 17.49
CA LEU A 249 -10.68 -6.80 18.13
C LEU A 249 -10.73 -5.65 19.14
N TRP A 250 -11.69 -4.75 19.01
CA TRP A 250 -11.96 -3.63 19.90
C TRP A 250 -13.44 -3.24 19.83
N GLN A 251 -13.91 -2.51 20.83
CA GLN A 251 -15.31 -2.17 21.03
C GLN A 251 -15.59 -0.68 20.83
N ARG A 252 -16.87 -0.32 20.63
CA ARG A 252 -17.32 1.04 20.37
C ARG A 252 -16.90 2.06 21.43
N ASP A 253 -16.90 1.65 22.70
CA ASP A 253 -16.56 2.48 23.86
C ASP A 253 -15.08 2.89 23.90
N GLN A 254 -14.19 2.18 23.19
CA GLN A 254 -12.76 2.51 23.08
C GLN A 254 -12.47 3.56 21.99
N LEU A 255 -13.39 3.78 21.04
CA LEU A 255 -13.16 4.69 19.91
C LEU A 255 -12.92 6.15 20.33
N PRO A 256 -13.65 6.74 21.29
CA PRO A 256 -13.38 8.12 21.72
C PRO A 256 -11.96 8.30 22.25
N ASP A 257 -11.45 7.33 23.00
CA ASP A 257 -10.08 7.38 23.53
C ASP A 257 -9.04 7.24 22.40
N PHE A 258 -9.31 6.37 21.42
CA PHE A 258 -8.45 6.27 20.24
C PHE A 258 -8.46 7.58 19.45
N ARG A 259 -9.64 8.18 19.21
CA ARG A 259 -9.76 9.44 18.47
C ARG A 259 -9.03 10.59 19.17
N GLU A 260 -9.11 10.69 20.50
CA GLU A 260 -8.44 11.73 21.25
C GLU A 260 -6.91 11.66 21.08
N GLN A 261 -6.33 10.47 20.98
CA GLN A 261 -4.89 10.31 20.71
C GLN A 261 -4.48 10.87 19.34
N TRP A 262 -5.42 10.95 18.41
CA TRP A 262 -5.22 11.48 17.05
C TRP A 262 -5.73 12.90 16.86
N ARG A 263 -6.11 13.60 17.95
CA ARG A 263 -6.69 14.94 17.91
C ARG A 263 -5.92 15.92 17.02
N ASN A 264 -4.59 15.87 17.08
CA ASN A 264 -3.69 16.75 16.32
C ASN A 264 -3.29 16.19 14.95
N ASN A 265 -3.86 15.06 14.52
CA ASN A 265 -3.59 14.43 13.23
C ASN A 265 -4.86 13.80 12.67
N PRO A 266 -5.83 14.59 12.22
CA PRO A 266 -7.11 14.09 11.69
C PRO A 266 -6.93 13.27 10.39
N SER A 267 -6.00 13.63 9.51
CA SER A 267 -5.73 12.84 8.29
C SER A 267 -5.14 11.47 8.63
N GLY A 268 -4.25 11.42 9.60
CA GLY A 268 -3.72 10.17 10.15
C GLY A 268 -4.81 9.28 10.75
N TRP A 269 -5.80 9.87 11.45
CA TRP A 269 -6.99 9.17 11.95
C TRP A 269 -7.83 8.60 10.81
N ALA A 270 -8.21 9.44 9.83
CA ALA A 270 -8.99 9.04 8.66
C ALA A 270 -8.34 7.87 7.92
N ARG A 271 -7.02 7.92 7.74
CA ARG A 271 -6.25 6.83 7.13
C ARG A 271 -6.18 5.59 8.01
N ALA A 272 -5.88 5.74 9.31
CA ALA A 272 -5.67 4.59 10.20
C ALA A 272 -6.96 3.82 10.48
N PHE A 273 -8.07 4.50 10.72
CA PHE A 273 -9.35 3.90 11.09
C PHE A 273 -10.36 3.89 9.95
N GLY A 274 -10.39 4.93 9.14
CA GLY A 274 -11.28 5.02 7.98
C GLY A 274 -10.75 4.32 6.74
N ASN A 275 -9.45 4.05 6.67
CA ASN A 275 -8.76 3.64 5.45
C ASN A 275 -9.10 4.58 4.28
N GLN A 276 -9.13 5.86 4.56
CA GLN A 276 -9.32 6.91 3.55
C GLN A 276 -7.96 7.43 3.10
N ARG A 277 -7.84 7.71 1.80
CA ARG A 277 -6.62 8.27 1.23
C ARG A 277 -6.41 9.68 1.77
N ASP A 278 -5.18 9.99 2.15
CA ASP A 278 -4.77 11.35 2.46
C ASP A 278 -4.28 12.01 1.15
N GLU A 279 -5.11 12.84 0.57
CA GLU A 279 -4.82 13.53 -0.69
C GLU A 279 -3.91 14.77 -0.49
N GLY A 280 -3.34 14.93 0.71
CA GLY A 280 -2.45 16.04 1.02
C GLY A 280 -3.14 17.41 1.13
N VAL A 281 -4.48 17.42 1.04
CA VAL A 281 -5.27 18.67 1.11
C VAL A 281 -5.34 19.20 2.54
N THR A 282 -5.07 18.35 3.54
CA THR A 282 -5.19 18.69 4.97
C THR A 282 -3.90 19.23 5.60
N ASP A 283 -2.73 18.93 5.02
CA ASP A 283 -1.44 19.50 5.51
C ASP A 283 -1.00 20.73 4.69
N ARG A 284 -1.94 21.60 4.42
CA ARG A 284 -1.56 22.91 3.85
C ARG A 284 -0.73 23.66 4.87
N VAL A 285 0.47 24.04 4.48
CA VAL A 285 1.34 24.94 5.29
C VAL A 285 0.62 26.28 5.59
N ILE A 286 -0.29 26.66 4.70
CA ILE A 286 -1.16 27.83 4.85
C ILE A 286 -2.61 27.35 4.83
N ASP A 287 -3.38 27.72 5.85
CA ASP A 287 -4.82 27.47 5.93
C ASP A 287 -5.55 27.97 4.68
N ALA A 288 -6.54 27.20 4.18
CA ALA A 288 -7.22 27.50 2.92
C ALA A 288 -8.03 28.80 2.98
N ASP A 289 -8.66 29.07 4.13
CA ASP A 289 -9.47 30.27 4.31
C ASP A 289 -8.53 31.48 4.43
N LEU A 290 -7.41 31.34 5.14
CA LEU A 290 -6.39 32.37 5.19
C LEU A 290 -5.81 32.64 3.79
N TRP A 291 -5.49 31.57 3.00
CA TRP A 291 -5.04 31.72 1.62
C TRP A 291 -6.06 32.45 0.75
N ALA A 292 -7.35 32.11 0.88
CA ALA A 292 -8.43 32.76 0.13
C ALA A 292 -8.53 34.25 0.44
N THR A 293 -8.30 34.67 1.71
CA THR A 293 -8.34 36.10 2.09
C THR A 293 -7.18 36.91 1.49
N THR A 294 -6.08 36.27 1.12
CA THR A 294 -4.91 36.92 0.51
C THR A 294 -4.93 36.90 -1.01
N THR A 295 -5.92 36.20 -1.63
CA THR A 295 -6.02 36.10 -3.08
C THR A 295 -6.54 37.42 -3.68
N VAL A 296 -5.78 37.99 -4.60
CA VAL A 296 -6.13 39.19 -5.36
C VAL A 296 -6.22 38.86 -6.85
N PRO A 297 -6.96 39.66 -7.65
CA PRO A 297 -6.98 39.49 -9.11
C PRO A 297 -5.57 39.53 -9.71
N PRO A 298 -5.30 38.79 -10.80
CA PRO A 298 -4.03 38.87 -11.49
C PRO A 298 -3.69 40.28 -11.92
N ILE A 299 -2.44 40.68 -11.69
CA ILE A 299 -1.95 42.00 -12.11
C ILE A 299 -1.57 41.94 -13.60
N SER A 300 -2.13 42.83 -14.41
CA SER A 300 -1.75 42.89 -15.82
C SER A 300 -0.42 43.63 -15.99
N PRO A 301 0.33 43.38 -17.09
CA PRO A 301 1.59 44.06 -17.37
C PRO A 301 1.44 45.60 -17.39
N SER A 302 0.29 46.13 -17.79
CA SER A 302 0.02 47.57 -17.81
C SER A 302 -0.15 48.17 -16.40
N GLU A 303 -0.51 47.37 -15.42
CA GLU A 303 -0.67 47.79 -14.03
C GLU A 303 0.65 47.74 -13.24
N LEU A 304 1.65 47.06 -13.76
CA LEU A 304 2.98 46.98 -13.14
C LEU A 304 3.67 48.34 -13.10
N GLY A 305 3.51 49.16 -14.15
CA GLY A 305 4.22 50.43 -14.25
C GLY A 305 5.72 50.24 -14.27
N ALA A 306 6.47 51.08 -13.53
CA ALA A 306 7.93 50.99 -13.38
C ALA A 306 8.34 50.18 -12.13
N ARG A 307 7.46 49.42 -11.52
CA ARG A 307 7.81 48.62 -10.34
C ARG A 307 8.74 47.46 -10.70
N PRO A 308 9.80 47.24 -9.92
CA PRO A 308 10.69 46.09 -10.16
C PRO A 308 9.92 44.79 -9.89
N VAL A 309 10.08 43.80 -10.80
CA VAL A 309 9.53 42.47 -10.69
C VAL A 309 10.65 41.50 -10.33
N VAL A 310 10.44 40.69 -9.32
CA VAL A 310 11.35 39.61 -8.92
C VAL A 310 10.79 38.28 -9.40
N PHE A 311 11.58 37.49 -10.12
CA PHE A 311 11.20 36.15 -10.54
C PHE A 311 11.74 35.11 -9.56
N GLY A 312 10.87 34.19 -9.13
CA GLY A 312 11.22 32.98 -8.40
C GLY A 312 11.17 31.78 -9.32
N VAL A 313 12.15 30.91 -9.25
CA VAL A 313 12.17 29.63 -9.98
C VAL A 313 12.33 28.51 -8.97
N ALA A 314 11.43 27.54 -9.01
CA ALA A 314 11.53 26.34 -8.21
C ALA A 314 11.48 25.09 -9.12
N VAL A 315 12.30 24.12 -8.79
CA VAL A 315 12.38 22.82 -9.45
C VAL A 315 12.03 21.76 -8.40
N ASP A 316 11.18 20.81 -8.74
CA ASP A 316 10.88 19.71 -7.84
C ASP A 316 12.09 18.78 -7.62
N VAL A 317 12.01 17.96 -6.57
CA VAL A 317 13.13 17.10 -6.14
C VAL A 317 13.57 16.13 -7.25
N ASP A 318 12.63 15.69 -8.08
CA ASP A 318 12.87 14.72 -9.16
C ASP A 318 13.17 15.41 -10.51
N ALA A 319 13.24 16.75 -10.54
CA ALA A 319 13.43 17.57 -11.73
C ALA A 319 12.41 17.30 -12.86
N THR A 320 11.22 16.82 -12.50
CA THR A 320 10.12 16.52 -13.43
C THR A 320 9.31 17.78 -13.78
N HIS A 321 9.29 18.77 -12.88
CA HIS A 321 8.59 20.04 -13.12
C HIS A 321 9.44 21.24 -12.70
N THR A 322 9.26 22.34 -13.43
CA THR A 322 9.79 23.66 -13.07
C THR A 322 8.66 24.66 -12.99
N SER A 323 8.55 25.39 -11.88
CA SER A 323 7.63 26.49 -11.73
C SER A 323 8.33 27.84 -11.76
N ILE A 324 7.69 28.83 -12.38
CA ILE A 324 8.15 30.23 -12.39
C ILE A 324 7.07 31.09 -11.78
N SER A 325 7.44 31.89 -10.79
CA SER A 325 6.58 32.89 -10.15
C SER A 325 7.17 34.27 -10.29
N ALA A 326 6.32 35.29 -10.22
CA ALA A 326 6.73 36.69 -10.13
C ALA A 326 6.25 37.31 -8.83
N GLY A 327 6.98 38.26 -8.31
CA GLY A 327 6.64 39.02 -7.12
C GLY A 327 6.92 40.50 -7.29
N ILE A 328 6.06 41.34 -6.73
CA ILE A 328 6.20 42.80 -6.66
C ILE A 328 5.96 43.29 -5.23
N VAL A 329 6.59 44.39 -4.87
CA VAL A 329 6.30 45.10 -3.64
C VAL A 329 5.31 46.25 -3.99
N ASN A 330 4.19 46.27 -3.27
CA ASN A 330 3.18 47.32 -3.42
C ASN A 330 3.58 48.59 -2.66
N ASP A 331 2.90 49.70 -2.96
CA ASP A 331 3.16 51.03 -2.33
C ASP A 331 2.94 51.02 -0.82
N ASP A 332 2.08 50.15 -0.31
CA ASP A 332 1.80 49.95 1.12
C ASP A 332 2.80 49.01 1.82
N GLY A 333 3.80 48.50 1.10
CA GLY A 333 4.81 47.58 1.59
C GLY A 333 4.37 46.10 1.60
N SER A 334 3.13 45.79 1.19
CA SER A 334 2.71 44.40 0.98
C SER A 334 3.37 43.80 -0.26
N VAL A 335 3.43 42.46 -0.31
CA VAL A 335 4.00 41.76 -1.46
C VAL A 335 2.89 40.97 -2.17
N THR A 336 2.77 41.21 -3.48
CA THR A 336 1.91 40.37 -4.34
C THR A 336 2.77 39.42 -5.13
N THR A 337 2.38 38.13 -5.10
CA THR A 337 3.04 37.07 -5.87
C THR A 337 2.05 36.39 -6.81
N GLN A 338 2.54 35.96 -7.96
CA GLN A 338 1.75 35.26 -8.97
C GLN A 338 2.53 34.12 -9.55
N LEU A 339 1.92 32.92 -9.64
CA LEU A 339 2.45 31.82 -10.41
C LEU A 339 2.24 32.13 -11.89
N LEU A 340 3.32 32.19 -12.66
CA LEU A 340 3.27 32.49 -14.08
C LEU A 340 3.19 31.24 -14.95
N LYS A 341 3.96 30.18 -14.58
CA LYS A 341 4.05 28.99 -15.40
C LYS A 341 4.52 27.78 -14.60
N ILE A 342 4.00 26.61 -14.97
CA ILE A 342 4.54 25.31 -14.62
C ILE A 342 4.92 24.61 -15.92
N MET A 343 6.08 23.98 -15.98
CA MET A 343 6.63 23.31 -17.16
C MET A 343 7.14 21.92 -16.79
N ASP A 344 7.03 20.98 -17.72
CA ASP A 344 7.63 19.65 -17.57
C ASP A 344 9.14 19.73 -17.71
N GLY A 345 9.84 19.13 -16.76
CA GLY A 345 11.30 19.12 -16.70
C GLY A 345 11.94 20.48 -16.49
N THR A 346 13.25 20.56 -16.73
CA THR A 346 14.07 21.76 -16.54
C THR A 346 14.54 22.38 -17.85
N GLY A 347 14.43 21.65 -18.97
CA GLY A 347 15.08 22.01 -20.25
C GLY A 347 14.60 23.33 -20.87
N HIS A 348 13.36 23.71 -20.64
CA HIS A 348 12.77 24.92 -21.19
C HIS A 348 12.85 26.14 -20.26
N ALA A 349 13.22 25.94 -18.99
CA ALA A 349 13.23 26.99 -17.98
C ALA A 349 14.18 28.17 -18.32
N PRO A 350 15.44 27.97 -18.81
CA PRO A 350 16.32 29.07 -19.13
C PRO A 350 15.80 29.99 -20.24
N ALA A 351 15.17 29.41 -21.27
CA ALA A 351 14.62 30.18 -22.39
C ALA A 351 13.40 31.01 -21.93
N GLU A 352 12.55 30.44 -21.08
CA GLU A 352 11.38 31.11 -20.55
C GLU A 352 11.76 32.23 -19.57
N ILE A 353 12.74 32.01 -18.69
CA ILE A 353 13.24 33.04 -17.78
C ILE A 353 13.78 34.23 -18.61
N LYS A 354 14.55 33.94 -19.64
CA LYS A 354 15.06 34.99 -20.51
C LYS A 354 13.94 35.81 -21.15
N ARG A 355 12.93 35.15 -21.70
CA ARG A 355 11.73 35.78 -22.30
C ARG A 355 10.96 36.66 -21.30
N LEU A 356 10.94 36.32 -20.03
CA LEU A 356 10.27 37.09 -18.98
C LEU A 356 11.10 38.28 -18.50
N CYS A 357 12.42 38.25 -18.68
CA CYS A 357 13.32 39.34 -18.30
C CYS A 357 13.51 40.39 -19.42
N ASP A 358 13.29 39.99 -20.69
CA ASP A 358 13.33 40.89 -21.86
C ASP A 358 11.97 41.63 -22.00
#